data_00c1df958be4eaa8ea2c63fcd033a11c
#
_entry.id   00c1df958be4eaa8ea2c63fcd033a11c
#
_cell.length_a   1.000
_cell.length_b   1.000
_cell.length_c   1.000
_cell.angle_alpha   90.00
_cell.angle_beta   90.00
_cell.angle_gamma   90.00
#
_symmetry.space_group_name_H-M   'P 1'
#
loop_
_entity.id
_entity.type
_entity.pdbx_description
1 polymer ?
#
loop_
_entity_poly.entity_id
_entity_poly.type
_entity_poly.pdbx_seq_one_letter_code
_entity_poly.pdbx_strand_id
1 'polypeptide(L)'
;YGEPLKKTAAMDHFSAKYFPLIDRMASVSVGSDPLKKALTDYHTLAQRRRDKGGLQTTVYTCVGHFPNSFTYSMPGESYWSVFFSAAQGANGFLRWAYDAWVKDPLRDTTHVSFESGDCFLVYPDEPDANHPETKSSYRLEKLAQGMRDVNKLLLLAEQSPALRERADHLLAQVKVDYTQKGEAVADEKTRAALPEDMEALRQNLWALTREYLGGRNG
;
A
#
# COMPACT_ATOMS: atom_id res chain seq x y z
N TYR A 1 -17.17 30.66 -10.04
CA TYR A 1 -16.00 30.00 -10.63
C TYR A 1 -15.63 28.86 -9.71
N GLY A 2 -15.70 27.59 -10.20
CA GLY A 2 -15.36 26.40 -9.44
C GLY A 2 -13.85 26.34 -9.10
N GLU A 3 -13.49 25.60 -8.04
CA GLU A 3 -12.08 25.35 -7.73
C GLU A 3 -11.36 24.72 -8.94
N PRO A 4 -10.08 25.06 -9.20
CA PRO A 4 -9.34 24.48 -10.30
C PRO A 4 -9.22 22.96 -10.12
N LEU A 5 -9.39 22.22 -11.22
CA LEU A 5 -9.28 20.76 -11.21
C LEU A 5 -7.92 20.32 -10.66
N LYS A 6 -7.94 19.45 -9.66
CA LYS A 6 -6.74 18.84 -9.08
C LYS A 6 -6.20 17.79 -10.05
N LYS A 7 -4.95 17.99 -10.49
CA LYS A 7 -4.25 17.06 -11.40
C LYS A 7 -3.70 15.88 -10.62
N THR A 8 -3.84 14.67 -11.18
CA THR A 8 -3.27 13.44 -10.62
C THR A 8 -2.50 12.67 -11.69
N ALA A 9 -1.52 11.88 -11.29
CA ALA A 9 -0.79 11.00 -12.19
C ALA A 9 -0.40 9.70 -11.50
N ALA A 10 -0.41 8.60 -12.27
CA ALA A 10 0.27 7.36 -11.94
C ALA A 10 1.49 7.21 -12.85
N MET A 11 2.62 6.78 -12.30
CA MET A 11 3.91 6.75 -12.99
C MET A 11 4.55 5.37 -12.87
N ASP A 12 4.74 4.70 -13.99
CA ASP A 12 5.51 3.47 -14.12
C ASP A 12 7.00 3.71 -14.42
N HIS A 13 7.36 4.96 -14.76
CA HIS A 13 8.73 5.45 -14.91
C HIS A 13 8.96 6.63 -13.98
N PHE A 14 9.98 6.55 -13.15
CA PHE A 14 10.26 7.56 -12.13
C PHE A 14 11.74 7.94 -12.11
N SER A 15 12.00 9.22 -12.07
CA SER A 15 13.33 9.82 -11.82
C SER A 15 13.18 11.29 -11.44
N ALA A 16 14.23 11.89 -10.85
CA ALA A 16 14.26 13.30 -10.45
C ALA A 16 13.98 14.28 -11.57
N LYS A 17 14.26 13.93 -12.84
CA LYS A 17 13.97 14.78 -14.01
C LYS A 17 12.49 15.18 -14.14
N TYR A 18 11.58 14.39 -13.56
CA TYR A 18 10.14 14.65 -13.59
C TYR A 18 9.64 15.54 -12.44
N PHE A 19 10.48 15.91 -11.47
CA PHE A 19 10.08 16.71 -10.32
C PHE A 19 9.36 18.02 -10.69
N PRO A 20 9.81 18.82 -11.70
CA PRO A 20 9.11 20.03 -12.07
C PRO A 20 7.67 19.81 -12.55
N LEU A 21 7.41 18.66 -13.18
CA LEU A 21 6.07 18.27 -13.59
C LEU A 21 5.25 17.77 -12.41
N ILE A 22 5.84 16.88 -11.60
CA ILE A 22 5.21 16.26 -10.44
C ILE A 22 4.79 17.30 -9.39
N ASP A 23 5.59 18.34 -9.19
CA ASP A 23 5.29 19.42 -8.23
C ASP A 23 4.02 20.21 -8.57
N ARG A 24 3.52 20.10 -9.79
CA ARG A 24 2.28 20.74 -10.25
C ARG A 24 1.05 19.84 -10.07
N MET A 25 1.23 18.62 -9.54
CA MET A 25 0.17 17.64 -9.36
C MET A 25 -0.25 17.55 -7.90
N ALA A 26 -1.55 17.53 -7.64
CA ALA A 26 -2.09 17.37 -6.30
C ALA A 26 -1.80 15.96 -5.75
N SER A 27 -1.90 14.93 -6.61
CA SER A 27 -1.60 13.55 -6.25
C SER A 27 -0.70 12.89 -7.30
N VAL A 28 0.29 12.15 -6.83
CA VAL A 28 1.18 11.33 -7.66
C VAL A 28 1.29 9.95 -7.04
N SER A 29 1.10 8.92 -7.87
CA SER A 29 1.32 7.54 -7.49
C SER A 29 2.49 6.97 -8.29
N VAL A 30 3.47 6.39 -7.60
CA VAL A 30 4.66 5.79 -8.23
C VAL A 30 4.59 4.29 -8.09
N GLY A 31 4.83 3.57 -9.19
CA GLY A 31 4.89 2.12 -9.17
C GLY A 31 6.00 1.59 -8.26
N SER A 32 5.76 0.48 -7.58
CA SER A 32 6.73 -0.09 -6.64
C SER A 32 8.08 -0.46 -7.30
N ASP A 33 8.08 -0.96 -8.54
CA ASP A 33 9.31 -1.29 -9.26
C ASP A 33 10.14 -0.05 -9.65
N PRO A 34 9.59 0.99 -10.32
CA PRO A 34 10.34 2.21 -10.57
C PRO A 34 10.78 2.93 -9.30
N LEU A 35 9.99 2.88 -8.23
CA LEU A 35 10.35 3.39 -6.92
C LEU A 35 11.60 2.69 -6.39
N LYS A 36 11.63 1.36 -6.39
CA LYS A 36 12.77 0.56 -5.91
C LYS A 36 14.07 0.92 -6.63
N LYS A 37 14.01 1.20 -7.93
CA LYS A 37 15.18 1.60 -8.73
C LYS A 37 15.68 3.02 -8.45
N ALA A 38 14.86 3.88 -7.87
CA ALA A 38 15.14 5.30 -7.62
C ALA A 38 14.73 5.72 -6.19
N LEU A 39 15.07 4.91 -5.18
CA LEU A 39 14.68 5.11 -3.77
C LEU A 39 15.06 6.50 -3.26
N THR A 40 16.29 6.94 -3.48
CA THR A 40 16.77 8.26 -3.03
C THR A 40 15.94 9.39 -3.62
N ASP A 41 15.66 9.33 -4.92
CA ASP A 41 14.82 10.32 -5.61
C ASP A 41 13.39 10.29 -5.05
N TYR A 42 12.85 9.09 -4.80
CA TYR A 42 11.51 8.94 -4.25
C TYR A 42 11.41 9.52 -2.84
N HIS A 43 12.35 9.22 -1.95
CA HIS A 43 12.37 9.77 -0.59
C HIS A 43 12.47 11.29 -0.61
N THR A 44 13.34 11.84 -1.48
CA THR A 44 13.47 13.29 -1.70
C THR A 44 12.13 13.90 -2.16
N LEU A 45 11.45 13.26 -3.11
CA LEU A 45 10.14 13.71 -3.57
C LEU A 45 9.10 13.67 -2.47
N ALA A 46 8.98 12.53 -1.78
CA ALA A 46 7.98 12.33 -0.72
C ALA A 46 8.16 13.36 0.40
N GLN A 47 9.40 13.60 0.85
CA GLN A 47 9.71 14.62 1.85
C GLN A 47 9.34 16.03 1.36
N ARG A 48 9.81 16.41 0.19
CA ARG A 48 9.53 17.72 -0.42
C ARG A 48 8.03 18.00 -0.56
N ARG A 49 7.24 16.99 -0.90
CA ARG A 49 5.79 17.12 -1.04
C ARG A 49 5.07 17.19 0.30
N ARG A 50 5.56 16.48 1.32
CA ARG A 50 5.08 16.64 2.71
C ARG A 50 5.32 18.06 3.22
N ASP A 51 6.52 18.60 2.99
CA ASP A 51 6.90 19.95 3.47
C ASP A 51 6.05 21.05 2.85
N LYS A 52 5.61 20.87 1.60
CA LYS A 52 4.68 21.79 0.93
C LYS A 52 3.26 21.71 1.48
N GLY A 53 2.87 20.60 2.12
CA GLY A 53 1.53 20.34 2.59
C GLY A 53 0.48 20.13 1.47
N GLY A 54 -0.57 19.41 1.77
CA GLY A 54 -1.71 19.20 0.87
C GLY A 54 -1.45 18.39 -0.41
N LEU A 55 -0.22 17.89 -0.61
CA LEU A 55 0.17 17.08 -1.77
C LEU A 55 0.24 15.60 -1.38
N GLN A 56 -0.40 14.75 -2.17
CA GLN A 56 -0.40 13.31 -1.92
C GLN A 56 0.64 12.61 -2.78
N THR A 57 1.42 11.74 -2.15
CA THR A 57 2.37 10.85 -2.80
C THR A 57 2.07 9.43 -2.37
N THR A 58 1.68 8.57 -3.30
CA THR A 58 1.29 7.20 -3.02
C THR A 58 2.17 6.22 -3.78
N VAL A 59 2.13 4.97 -3.36
CA VAL A 59 2.73 3.84 -4.09
C VAL A 59 1.61 2.99 -4.66
N TYR A 60 1.82 2.39 -5.82
CA TYR A 60 0.94 1.37 -6.37
C TYR A 60 1.72 0.15 -6.85
N THR A 61 1.03 -0.98 -6.95
CA THR A 61 1.53 -2.19 -7.59
C THR A 61 0.81 -2.43 -8.90
N CYS A 62 1.54 -2.91 -9.90
CA CYS A 62 1.02 -3.26 -11.23
C CYS A 62 1.20 -4.75 -11.47
N VAL A 63 0.70 -5.26 -12.61
CA VAL A 63 0.98 -6.63 -13.06
C VAL A 63 2.47 -6.91 -13.06
N GLY A 64 2.88 -8.09 -12.61
CA GLY A 64 4.28 -8.47 -12.49
C GLY A 64 5.03 -7.83 -11.31
N HIS A 65 4.36 -7.09 -10.41
CA HIS A 65 4.96 -6.59 -9.17
C HIS A 65 4.65 -7.52 -8.00
N PHE A 66 5.55 -7.53 -7.02
CA PHE A 66 5.38 -8.18 -5.73
C PHE A 66 5.78 -7.17 -4.62
N PRO A 67 5.08 -7.12 -3.47
CA PRO A 67 3.82 -7.77 -3.14
C PRO A 67 2.63 -7.23 -3.95
N ASN A 68 1.55 -8.02 -4.08
CA ASN A 68 0.35 -7.63 -4.84
C ASN A 68 -0.95 -8.15 -4.18
N SER A 69 -2.07 -8.01 -4.90
CA SER A 69 -3.40 -8.41 -4.42
C SER A 69 -4.15 -9.21 -5.47
N PHE A 70 -3.49 -10.18 -6.10
CA PHE A 70 -4.13 -11.13 -7.02
C PHE A 70 -4.91 -12.20 -6.24
N THR A 71 -5.77 -12.96 -6.90
CA THR A 71 -6.52 -14.03 -6.23
C THR A 71 -5.63 -15.17 -5.74
N TYR A 72 -4.47 -15.35 -6.34
CA TYR A 72 -3.44 -16.33 -5.95
C TYR A 72 -2.32 -15.74 -5.08
N SER A 73 -2.31 -14.42 -4.86
CA SER A 73 -1.35 -13.79 -3.94
C SER A 73 -1.53 -14.30 -2.51
N MET A 74 -0.44 -14.40 -1.79
CA MET A 74 -0.52 -14.67 -0.35
C MET A 74 -1.31 -13.55 0.33
N PRO A 75 -2.21 -13.88 1.25
CA PRO A 75 -3.04 -12.86 1.92
C PRO A 75 -2.24 -11.74 2.58
N GLY A 76 -1.06 -12.06 3.05
CA GLY A 76 -0.13 -11.12 3.66
C GLY A 76 0.42 -10.06 2.70
N GLU A 77 0.43 -10.31 1.40
CA GLU A 77 0.95 -9.36 0.42
C GLU A 77 0.15 -8.05 0.41
N SER A 78 -1.18 -8.12 0.51
CA SER A 78 -2.03 -6.92 0.60
C SER A 78 -1.74 -6.10 1.87
N TYR A 79 -1.54 -6.75 3.00
CA TYR A 79 -1.14 -6.11 4.26
C TYR A 79 0.24 -5.45 4.13
N TRP A 80 1.23 -6.18 3.60
CA TRP A 80 2.59 -5.71 3.43
C TRP A 80 2.69 -4.52 2.48
N SER A 81 1.89 -4.45 1.43
CA SER A 81 1.87 -3.35 0.48
C SER A 81 1.64 -1.99 1.13
N VAL A 82 0.80 -1.93 2.18
CA VAL A 82 0.55 -0.70 2.93
C VAL A 82 1.74 -0.32 3.80
N PHE A 83 2.34 -1.28 4.51
CA PHE A 83 3.55 -1.05 5.30
C PHE A 83 4.73 -0.65 4.41
N PHE A 84 4.90 -1.31 3.26
CA PHE A 84 5.90 -0.92 2.27
C PHE A 84 5.72 0.54 1.85
N SER A 85 4.51 0.96 1.51
CA SER A 85 4.22 2.34 1.13
C SER A 85 4.56 3.33 2.25
N ALA A 86 4.17 3.05 3.47
CA ALA A 86 4.48 3.88 4.64
C ALA A 86 6.00 3.95 4.91
N ALA A 87 6.70 2.83 4.81
CA ALA A 87 8.16 2.74 4.99
C ALA A 87 8.92 3.58 3.97
N GLN A 88 8.39 3.73 2.76
CA GLN A 88 8.97 4.63 1.75
C GLN A 88 8.55 6.10 1.94
N GLY A 89 7.80 6.41 2.99
CA GLY A 89 7.34 7.78 3.27
C GLY A 89 6.17 8.24 2.40
N ALA A 90 5.44 7.31 1.78
CA ALA A 90 4.22 7.62 1.05
C ALA A 90 3.07 7.98 1.98
N ASN A 91 2.15 8.80 1.49
CA ASN A 91 0.90 9.13 2.20
C ASN A 91 -0.15 8.01 2.13
N GLY A 92 0.06 7.01 1.27
CA GLY A 92 -0.88 5.91 1.11
C GLY A 92 -0.50 4.95 -0.02
N PHE A 93 -1.37 3.99 -0.22
CA PHE A 93 -1.30 2.99 -1.28
C PHE A 93 -2.46 3.20 -2.25
N LEU A 94 -2.17 3.21 -3.56
CA LEU A 94 -3.17 3.29 -4.61
C LEU A 94 -3.47 1.89 -5.14
N ARG A 95 -4.74 1.56 -5.24
CA ARG A 95 -5.21 0.44 -6.06
C ARG A 95 -5.92 1.00 -7.30
N TRP A 96 -5.49 0.58 -8.49
CA TRP A 96 -5.97 1.16 -9.74
C TRP A 96 -7.42 0.77 -10.07
N ALA A 97 -7.86 -0.39 -9.59
CA ALA A 97 -9.21 -0.88 -9.77
C ALA A 97 -9.74 -1.52 -8.48
N TYR A 98 -10.99 -1.26 -8.17
CA TYR A 98 -11.66 -1.71 -6.96
C TYR A 98 -12.77 -2.72 -7.25
N ASP A 99 -13.55 -2.50 -8.32
CA ASP A 99 -14.75 -3.22 -8.70
C ASP A 99 -14.93 -3.34 -10.22
N ALA A 100 -13.85 -3.28 -10.99
CA ALA A 100 -13.86 -3.50 -12.43
C ALA A 100 -13.97 -5.00 -12.73
N TRP A 101 -15.16 -5.54 -12.51
CA TRP A 101 -15.43 -6.97 -12.57
C TRP A 101 -15.27 -7.56 -13.97
N VAL A 102 -14.75 -8.76 -14.04
CA VAL A 102 -14.87 -9.67 -15.20
C VAL A 102 -16.32 -10.17 -15.32
N LYS A 103 -16.64 -10.89 -16.36
CA LYS A 103 -18.01 -11.30 -16.67
C LYS A 103 -18.73 -12.05 -15.53
N ASP A 104 -18.02 -12.95 -14.84
CA ASP A 104 -18.58 -13.78 -13.74
C ASP A 104 -17.51 -13.95 -12.65
N PRO A 105 -17.22 -12.90 -11.87
CA PRO A 105 -16.09 -12.90 -10.93
C PRO A 105 -16.26 -13.88 -9.76
N LEU A 106 -17.48 -14.36 -9.51
CA LEU A 106 -17.74 -15.36 -8.46
C LEU A 106 -17.33 -16.76 -8.87
N ARG A 107 -17.20 -17.04 -10.18
CA ARG A 107 -16.83 -18.36 -10.72
C ARG A 107 -15.53 -18.35 -11.49
N ASP A 108 -15.22 -17.25 -12.15
CA ASP A 108 -14.00 -17.10 -12.95
C ASP A 108 -13.43 -15.70 -12.77
N THR A 109 -12.24 -15.60 -12.17
CA THR A 109 -11.54 -14.34 -11.91
C THR A 109 -10.53 -13.98 -13.00
N THR A 110 -10.42 -14.79 -14.06
CA THR A 110 -9.45 -14.55 -15.14
C THR A 110 -9.79 -13.32 -15.95
N HIS A 111 -8.76 -12.64 -16.44
CA HIS A 111 -8.86 -11.48 -17.31
C HIS A 111 -7.95 -11.68 -18.54
N VAL A 112 -8.34 -11.15 -19.69
CA VAL A 112 -7.60 -11.31 -20.96
C VAL A 112 -6.22 -10.65 -20.97
N SER A 113 -6.00 -9.63 -20.11
CA SER A 113 -4.77 -8.82 -20.13
C SER A 113 -4.14 -8.61 -18.74
N PHE A 114 -4.85 -8.92 -17.67
CA PHE A 114 -4.40 -8.70 -16.29
C PHE A 114 -4.41 -10.01 -15.51
N GLU A 115 -3.65 -10.05 -14.44
CA GLU A 115 -3.65 -11.18 -13.52
C GLU A 115 -5.03 -11.39 -12.86
N SER A 116 -5.34 -12.63 -12.51
CA SER A 116 -6.61 -12.97 -11.86
C SER A 116 -6.86 -12.12 -10.62
N GLY A 117 -7.98 -11.39 -10.64
CA GLY A 117 -8.39 -10.50 -9.54
C GLY A 117 -7.64 -9.18 -9.47
N ASP A 118 -6.79 -8.84 -10.44
CA ASP A 118 -6.11 -7.55 -10.47
C ASP A 118 -7.08 -6.37 -10.62
N CYS A 119 -8.19 -6.60 -11.32
CA CYS A 119 -9.18 -5.57 -11.63
C CYS A 119 -10.18 -5.29 -10.49
N PHE A 120 -10.17 -6.06 -9.41
CA PHE A 120 -11.15 -5.89 -8.33
C PHE A 120 -10.67 -6.43 -6.98
N LEU A 121 -11.14 -5.80 -5.92
CA LEU A 121 -10.93 -6.22 -4.52
C LEU A 121 -12.22 -6.67 -3.84
N VAL A 122 -13.37 -6.26 -4.36
CA VAL A 122 -14.69 -6.68 -3.91
C VAL A 122 -15.37 -7.52 -4.97
N TYR A 123 -16.30 -8.36 -4.56
CA TYR A 123 -17.12 -9.18 -5.45
C TYR A 123 -18.54 -8.64 -5.49
N PRO A 124 -19.25 -8.77 -6.61
CA PRO A 124 -20.68 -8.51 -6.64
C PRO A 124 -21.40 -9.51 -5.73
N ASP A 125 -22.52 -9.14 -5.19
CA ASP A 125 -23.44 -10.11 -4.61
C ASP A 125 -24.07 -10.97 -5.70
N GLU A 126 -24.62 -12.14 -5.34
CA GLU A 126 -25.47 -12.89 -6.28
C GLU A 126 -26.56 -11.94 -6.79
N PRO A 127 -26.98 -12.06 -8.05
CA PRO A 127 -27.80 -11.05 -8.71
C PRO A 127 -29.22 -11.00 -8.11
N ASP A 128 -29.34 -10.43 -6.93
CA ASP A 128 -30.57 -9.86 -6.46
C ASP A 128 -30.59 -8.37 -6.85
N ALA A 129 -31.30 -8.05 -7.93
CA ALA A 129 -31.43 -6.68 -8.40
C ALA A 129 -32.02 -5.70 -7.36
N ASN A 130 -32.61 -6.22 -6.28
CA ASN A 130 -33.23 -5.44 -5.22
C ASN A 130 -32.24 -5.11 -4.07
N HIS A 131 -31.12 -5.81 -3.97
CA HIS A 131 -30.10 -5.62 -2.92
C HIS A 131 -28.70 -5.71 -3.53
N PRO A 132 -28.22 -4.67 -4.23
CA PRO A 132 -26.88 -4.64 -4.83
C PRO A 132 -25.79 -4.44 -3.76
N GLU A 133 -25.61 -5.44 -2.91
CA GLU A 133 -24.52 -5.44 -1.94
C GLU A 133 -23.24 -5.98 -2.58
N THR A 134 -22.09 -5.49 -2.13
CA THR A 134 -20.78 -6.04 -2.51
C THR A 134 -20.28 -6.95 -1.42
N LYS A 135 -19.65 -8.06 -1.82
CA LYS A 135 -18.96 -8.96 -0.89
C LYS A 135 -17.50 -8.56 -0.77
N SER A 136 -17.02 -8.44 0.45
CA SER A 136 -15.59 -8.23 0.72
C SER A 136 -14.77 -9.44 0.25
N SER A 137 -13.50 -9.19 -0.02
CA SER A 137 -12.53 -10.26 -0.25
C SER A 137 -11.50 -10.31 0.88
N TYR A 138 -10.88 -11.47 1.04
CA TYR A 138 -9.77 -11.61 1.98
C TYR A 138 -8.62 -10.63 1.68
N ARG A 139 -8.40 -10.31 0.43
CA ARG A 139 -7.41 -9.33 -0.04
C ARG A 139 -7.72 -7.93 0.46
N LEU A 140 -8.99 -7.50 0.35
CA LEU A 140 -9.45 -6.21 0.87
C LEU A 140 -9.35 -6.15 2.40
N GLU A 141 -9.76 -7.21 3.10
CA GLU A 141 -9.68 -7.25 4.57
C GLU A 141 -8.23 -7.14 5.07
N LYS A 142 -7.29 -7.79 4.38
CA LYS A 142 -5.86 -7.67 4.70
C LYS A 142 -5.28 -6.31 4.37
N LEU A 143 -5.69 -5.71 3.26
CA LEU A 143 -5.33 -4.33 2.93
C LEU A 143 -5.85 -3.36 4.01
N ALA A 144 -7.12 -3.48 4.38
CA ALA A 144 -7.74 -2.66 5.43
C ALA A 144 -7.09 -2.88 6.80
N GLN A 145 -6.68 -4.11 7.12
CA GLN A 145 -5.92 -4.39 8.33
C GLN A 145 -4.57 -3.66 8.32
N GLY A 146 -3.83 -3.74 7.21
CA GLY A 146 -2.56 -3.01 7.04
C GLY A 146 -2.74 -1.50 7.21
N MET A 147 -3.79 -0.94 6.63
CA MET A 147 -4.12 0.50 6.78
C MET A 147 -4.39 0.88 8.24
N ARG A 148 -5.16 0.08 8.97
CA ARG A 148 -5.44 0.32 10.40
C ARG A 148 -4.17 0.25 11.24
N ASP A 149 -3.30 -0.72 10.96
CA ASP A 149 -2.07 -0.91 11.72
C ASP A 149 -1.03 0.19 11.42
N VAL A 150 -0.88 0.61 10.16
CA VAL A 150 -0.04 1.77 9.80
C VAL A 150 -0.58 3.05 10.43
N ASN A 151 -1.88 3.31 10.36
CA ASN A 151 -2.47 4.49 10.99
C ASN A 151 -2.23 4.50 12.51
N LYS A 152 -2.37 3.36 13.17
CA LYS A 152 -2.04 3.21 14.60
C LYS A 152 -0.59 3.56 14.87
N LEU A 153 0.35 3.06 14.06
CA LEU A 153 1.77 3.35 14.19
C LEU A 153 2.05 4.86 14.05
N LEU A 154 1.45 5.50 13.04
CA LEU A 154 1.61 6.93 12.80
C LEU A 154 1.02 7.77 13.96
N LEU A 155 -0.15 7.40 14.47
CA LEU A 155 -0.74 8.06 15.64
C LEU A 155 0.12 7.92 16.90
N LEU A 156 0.72 6.75 17.13
CA LEU A 156 1.68 6.55 18.23
C LEU A 156 2.92 7.45 18.05
N ALA A 157 3.42 7.55 16.82
CA ALA A 157 4.57 8.38 16.48
C ALA A 157 4.33 9.89 16.75
N GLU A 158 3.10 10.35 16.78
CA GLU A 158 2.74 11.74 17.08
C GLU A 158 2.74 12.05 18.58
N GLN A 159 2.73 11.03 19.45
CA GLN A 159 2.56 11.22 20.89
C GLN A 159 3.82 11.69 21.60
N SER A 160 5.01 11.30 21.14
CA SER A 160 6.29 11.76 21.68
C SER A 160 7.46 11.49 20.73
N PRO A 161 8.60 12.20 20.89
CA PRO A 161 9.81 11.93 20.12
C PRO A 161 10.31 10.47 20.25
N ALA A 162 10.24 9.90 21.44
CA ALA A 162 10.65 8.52 21.70
C ALA A 162 9.78 7.50 20.95
N LEU A 163 8.46 7.73 20.91
CA LEU A 163 7.55 6.88 20.14
C LEU A 163 7.74 7.07 18.64
N ARG A 164 8.06 8.29 18.19
CA ARG A 164 8.45 8.58 16.81
C ARG A 164 9.66 7.75 16.39
N GLU A 165 10.73 7.80 17.14
CA GLU A 165 11.96 7.05 16.86
C GLU A 165 11.69 5.54 16.76
N ARG A 166 10.86 5.00 17.64
CA ARG A 166 10.48 3.58 17.62
C ARG A 166 9.60 3.22 16.44
N ALA A 167 8.67 4.09 16.07
CA ALA A 167 7.84 3.89 14.87
C ALA A 167 8.68 3.92 13.60
N ASP A 168 9.61 4.86 13.48
CA ASP A 168 10.54 4.96 12.36
C ASP A 168 11.45 3.72 12.28
N HIS A 169 11.90 3.20 13.45
CA HIS A 169 12.65 1.95 13.50
C HIS A 169 11.84 0.75 13.00
N LEU A 170 10.56 0.65 13.35
CA LEU A 170 9.67 -0.40 12.83
C LEU A 170 9.50 -0.30 11.31
N LEU A 171 9.29 0.90 10.77
CA LEU A 171 9.17 1.11 9.33
C LEU A 171 10.48 0.79 8.60
N ALA A 172 11.64 1.07 9.20
CA ALA A 172 12.95 0.72 8.63
C ALA A 172 13.19 -0.79 8.50
N GLN A 173 12.45 -1.63 9.24
CA GLN A 173 12.51 -3.09 9.12
C GLN A 173 11.73 -3.64 7.91
N VAL A 174 10.91 -2.82 7.26
CA VAL A 174 10.15 -3.23 6.09
C VAL A 174 11.08 -3.42 4.89
N LYS A 175 11.24 -4.65 4.45
CA LYS A 175 12.22 -5.02 3.42
C LYS A 175 11.79 -4.53 2.04
N VAL A 176 12.63 -3.73 1.40
CA VAL A 176 12.46 -3.28 0.01
C VAL A 176 12.68 -4.44 -0.98
N ASP A 177 13.55 -5.37 -0.63
CA ASP A 177 13.93 -6.50 -1.50
C ASP A 177 12.78 -7.47 -1.79
N TYR A 178 11.70 -7.40 -1.02
CA TYR A 178 10.49 -8.15 -1.33
C TYR A 178 9.79 -7.65 -2.61
N THR A 179 10.07 -6.44 -3.05
CA THR A 179 9.52 -5.91 -4.31
C THR A 179 10.35 -6.43 -5.48
N GLN A 180 9.80 -7.38 -6.22
CA GLN A 180 10.45 -8.00 -7.38
C GLN A 180 9.77 -7.56 -8.67
N LYS A 181 10.59 -7.37 -9.73
CA LYS A 181 10.10 -7.02 -11.05
C LYS A 181 9.87 -8.27 -11.90
N GLY A 182 8.76 -8.28 -12.62
CA GLY A 182 8.47 -9.30 -13.64
C GLY A 182 7.97 -10.63 -13.08
N GLU A 183 7.80 -10.72 -11.75
CA GLU A 183 7.30 -11.91 -11.09
C GLU A 183 6.04 -11.57 -10.30
N ALA A 184 4.90 -12.06 -10.77
CA ALA A 184 3.63 -11.93 -10.06
C ALA A 184 3.56 -12.82 -8.79
N VAL A 185 4.49 -13.76 -8.68
CA VAL A 185 4.62 -14.68 -7.56
C VAL A 185 6.04 -14.57 -7.01
N ALA A 186 6.18 -14.35 -5.71
CA ALA A 186 7.47 -14.35 -5.05
C ALA A 186 8.18 -15.71 -5.15
N ASP A 187 9.51 -15.71 -5.14
CA ASP A 187 10.29 -16.91 -4.97
C ASP A 187 9.99 -17.60 -3.63
N GLU A 188 10.37 -18.87 -3.51
CA GLU A 188 10.08 -19.70 -2.33
C GLU A 188 10.65 -19.09 -1.03
N LYS A 189 11.84 -18.51 -1.09
CA LYS A 189 12.50 -17.88 0.06
C LYS A 189 11.71 -16.67 0.55
N THR A 190 11.28 -15.80 -0.35
CA THR A 190 10.47 -14.62 -0.04
C THR A 190 9.10 -15.03 0.50
N ARG A 191 8.48 -16.05 -0.11
CA ARG A 191 7.18 -16.58 0.37
C ARG A 191 7.26 -17.16 1.77
N ALA A 192 8.35 -17.81 2.12
CA ALA A 192 8.57 -18.36 3.46
C ALA A 192 8.83 -17.25 4.50
N ALA A 193 9.57 -16.21 4.17
CA ALA A 193 9.96 -15.15 5.09
C ALA A 193 8.86 -14.11 5.36
N LEU A 194 8.01 -13.79 4.37
CA LEU A 194 7.01 -12.74 4.48
C LEU A 194 6.03 -12.91 5.66
N PRO A 195 5.46 -14.11 5.94
CA PRO A 195 4.56 -14.28 7.08
C PRO A 195 5.25 -14.02 8.43
N GLU A 196 6.51 -14.42 8.59
CA GLU A 196 7.28 -14.22 9.82
C GLU A 196 7.59 -12.74 10.04
N ASP A 197 8.02 -12.03 9.01
CA ASP A 197 8.29 -10.59 9.07
C ASP A 197 7.02 -9.79 9.38
N MET A 198 5.88 -10.19 8.83
CA MET A 198 4.59 -9.56 9.14
C MET A 198 4.18 -9.78 10.59
N GLU A 199 4.31 -10.99 11.09
CA GLU A 199 3.96 -11.29 12.48
C GLU A 199 4.88 -10.52 13.44
N ALA A 200 6.17 -10.46 13.17
CA ALA A 200 7.12 -9.67 13.94
C ALA A 200 6.75 -8.17 13.97
N LEU A 201 6.40 -7.59 12.83
CA LEU A 201 5.90 -6.21 12.75
C LEU A 201 4.67 -5.99 13.62
N ARG A 202 3.69 -6.88 13.55
CA ARG A 202 2.45 -6.78 14.33
C ARG A 202 2.71 -6.90 15.82
N GLN A 203 3.54 -7.85 16.25
CA GLN A 203 3.90 -8.03 17.66
C GLN A 203 4.63 -6.80 18.20
N ASN A 204 5.55 -6.22 17.44
CA ASN A 204 6.25 -4.99 17.81
C ASN A 204 5.29 -3.79 17.91
N LEU A 205 4.36 -3.65 16.97
CA LEU A 205 3.32 -2.62 17.03
C LEU A 205 2.42 -2.79 18.26
N TRP A 206 2.05 -4.01 18.60
CA TRP A 206 1.26 -4.29 19.79
C TRP A 206 2.02 -4.02 21.08
N ALA A 207 3.31 -4.36 21.14
CA ALA A 207 4.17 -4.04 22.28
C ALA A 207 4.25 -2.52 22.49
N LEU A 208 4.49 -1.76 21.41
CA LEU A 208 4.52 -0.30 21.45
C LEU A 208 3.17 0.30 21.90
N THR A 209 2.06 -0.25 21.42
CA THR A 209 0.72 0.18 21.81
C THR A 209 0.46 -0.05 23.29
N ARG A 210 0.80 -1.23 23.83
CA ARG A 210 0.61 -1.57 25.24
C ARG A 210 1.45 -0.67 26.16
N GLU A 211 2.69 -0.40 25.77
CA GLU A 211 3.57 0.49 26.54
C GLU A 211 2.98 1.90 26.62
N TYR A 212 2.52 2.45 25.50
CA TYR A 212 1.87 3.76 25.46
C TYR A 212 0.63 3.82 26.36
N LEU A 213 -0.23 2.78 26.30
CA LEU A 213 -1.45 2.71 27.12
C LEU A 213 -1.12 2.48 28.61
N GLY A 214 -0.12 1.65 28.93
CA GLY A 214 0.33 1.40 30.30
C GLY A 214 0.93 2.64 30.98
N GLY A 215 1.68 3.45 30.26
CA GLY A 215 2.25 4.71 30.76
C GLY A 215 1.23 5.83 31.00
N ARG A 216 -0.03 5.68 30.54
CA ARG A 216 -1.12 6.65 30.80
C ARG A 216 -1.94 6.35 32.06
N ASN A 217 -1.81 5.14 32.62
CA ASN A 217 -2.57 4.66 33.77
C ASN A 217 -1.76 4.69 35.08
N GLY A 218 -0.57 5.25 35.09
CA GLY A 218 0.29 5.53 36.23
C GLY A 218 0.54 7.01 36.39
#